data_0a17acfe9561989b7aa683a7983d457c
#
_entry.id   0a17acfe9561989b7aa683a7983d457c
#
_cell.length_a   1.000
_cell.length_b   1.000
_cell.length_c   1.000
_cell.angle_alpha   90.00
_cell.angle_beta   90.00
_cell.angle_gamma   90.00
#
_symmetry.space_group_name_H-M   'P 1'
#
loop_
_entity.id
_entity.type
_entity.pdbx_description
1 polymer ?
#
loop_
_entity_poly.entity_id
_entity_poly.type
_entity_poly.pdbx_seq_one_letter_code
_entity_poly.pdbx_strand_id
1 'polypeptide(L)' 'MKNINRIYSKNWDYSLYEIDDKKVITVMFFASFVDYPRSFYLKGDELKLDFESLSVLSEKIRFNYSEYENREIVPPIVD' A
#
# COMPACT_ATOMS: atom_id res chain seq x y z
N MET A 1 -13.56 10.86 -13.06
CA MET A 1 -12.11 10.72 -12.85
C MET A 1 -11.82 10.65 -11.36
N LYS A 2 -11.06 9.67 -10.93
CA LYS A 2 -10.75 9.52 -9.50
C LYS A 2 -9.70 10.53 -9.07
N ASN A 3 -9.92 11.14 -7.90
CA ASN A 3 -8.92 12.00 -7.30
C ASN A 3 -7.95 11.14 -6.50
N ILE A 4 -6.70 11.13 -6.93
CA ILE A 4 -5.65 10.35 -6.27
C ILE A 4 -4.68 11.34 -5.64
N ASN A 5 -4.59 11.30 -4.31
CA ASN A 5 -3.68 12.15 -3.56
C ASN A 5 -2.66 11.29 -2.83
N ARG A 6 -1.38 11.54 -3.08
CA ARG A 6 -0.34 10.88 -2.32
C ARG A 6 -0.17 11.60 -0.99
N ILE A 7 -0.41 10.88 0.10
CA ILE A 7 -0.31 11.43 1.44
C ILE A 7 1.13 11.34 1.94
N TYR A 8 1.78 10.19 1.71
CA TYR A 8 3.11 9.94 2.21
C TYR A 8 3.79 8.88 1.34
N SER A 9 5.10 8.96 1.25
CA SER A 9 5.89 7.98 0.51
C SER A 9 7.21 7.74 1.23
N LYS A 10 7.55 6.47 1.41
CA LYS A 10 8.84 6.05 1.95
C LYS A 10 9.56 5.28 0.84
N ASN A 11 10.71 5.79 0.42
CA ASN A 11 11.44 5.21 -0.71
C ASN A 11 11.69 3.72 -0.50
N TRP A 12 11.38 2.94 -1.55
CA TRP A 12 11.62 1.50 -1.60
C TRP A 12 10.85 0.68 -0.57
N ASP A 13 9.85 1.29 0.08
CA ASP A 13 9.05 0.60 1.08
C ASP A 13 7.56 0.68 0.71
N TYR A 14 6.94 1.84 0.92
CA TYR A 14 5.53 1.98 0.63
C TYR A 14 5.16 3.43 0.33
N SER A 15 3.98 3.59 -0.27
CA SER A 15 3.37 4.90 -0.47
C SER A 15 1.92 4.83 0.01
N LEU A 16 1.45 5.91 0.63
CA LEU A 16 0.08 6.00 1.11
C LEU A 16 -0.68 6.98 0.23
N TYR A 17 -1.81 6.54 -0.28
CA TYR A 17 -2.68 7.36 -1.14
C TYR A 17 -4.06 7.48 -0.55
N GLU A 18 -4.74 8.57 -0.89
CA GLU A 18 -6.15 8.71 -0.64
C GLU A 18 -6.85 8.80 -2.00
N ILE A 19 -7.83 7.93 -2.21
CA ILE A 19 -8.60 7.87 -3.45
C ILE A 19 -10.07 7.97 -3.06
N ASP A 20 -10.71 9.07 -3.45
CA ASP A 20 -12.05 9.38 -3.00
C ASP A 20 -12.07 9.38 -1.47
N ASP A 21 -12.85 8.55 -0.82
CA ASP A 21 -12.89 8.48 0.64
C ASP A 21 -12.13 7.28 1.20
N LYS A 22 -11.30 6.65 0.37
CA LYS A 22 -10.60 5.43 0.75
C LYS A 22 -9.11 5.66 0.82
N LYS A 23 -8.46 4.94 1.71
CA LYS A 23 -7.00 4.97 1.80
C LYS A 23 -6.42 3.69 1.21
N VAL A 24 -5.34 3.85 0.47
CA VAL A 24 -4.67 2.77 -0.24
C VAL A 24 -3.18 2.81 0.10
N ILE A 25 -2.64 1.67 0.45
CA ILE A 25 -1.19 1.54 0.61
C ILE A 25 -0.63 0.81 -0.60
N THR A 26 0.40 1.38 -1.22
CA THR A 26 1.14 0.72 -2.29
C THR A 26 2.46 0.26 -1.73
N VAL A 27 2.64 -1.05 -1.68
CA VAL A 27 3.81 -1.68 -1.07
C VAL A 27 4.74 -2.16 -2.17
N MET A 28 6.03 -1.87 -2.03
CA MET A 28 7.02 -2.35 -2.98
C MET A 28 7.40 -3.79 -2.65
N PHE A 29 7.21 -4.68 -3.61
CA PHE A 29 7.60 -6.08 -3.50
C PHE A 29 8.88 -6.31 -4.28
N PHE A 30 9.72 -7.17 -3.75
CA PHE A 30 11.01 -7.48 -4.36
C PHE A 30 11.02 -8.92 -4.85
N ALA A 31 11.29 -9.10 -6.13
CA ALA A 31 11.34 -10.44 -6.72
C ALA A 31 12.60 -10.56 -7.58
N SER A 32 13.52 -11.40 -7.16
CA SER A 32 14.77 -11.69 -7.88
C SER A 32 15.46 -10.45 -8.45
N PHE A 33 15.11 -10.04 -9.66
CA PHE A 33 15.75 -8.93 -10.36
C PHE A 33 14.82 -7.75 -10.59
N VAL A 34 13.57 -7.82 -10.12
CA VAL A 34 12.56 -6.80 -10.42
C VAL A 34 11.82 -6.40 -9.17
N ASP A 35 11.74 -5.10 -8.94
CA ASP A 35 10.88 -4.55 -7.90
C ASP A 35 9.56 -4.16 -8.55
N TYR A 36 8.44 -4.46 -7.89
CA TYR A 36 7.13 -4.13 -8.44
C TYR A 36 6.17 -3.72 -7.33
N PRO A 37 5.27 -2.76 -7.61
CA PRO A 37 4.31 -2.31 -6.62
C PRO A 37 3.06 -3.17 -6.61
N ARG A 38 2.45 -3.30 -5.42
CA ARG A 38 1.11 -3.85 -5.27
C ARG A 38 0.34 -2.94 -4.33
N SER A 39 -0.90 -2.64 -4.67
CA SER A 39 -1.73 -1.72 -3.91
C SER A 39 -2.84 -2.46 -3.20
N PHE A 40 -3.15 -2.03 -1.98
CA PHE A 40 -4.14 -2.68 -1.13
C PHE A 40 -4.98 -1.62 -0.44
N TYR A 41 -6.27 -1.89 -0.28
CA TYR A 41 -7.13 -1.02 0.52
C TYR A 41 -6.80 -1.17 2.00
N LEU A 42 -6.75 -0.06 2.71
CA LEU A 42 -6.69 -0.07 4.17
C LEU A 42 -8.10 -0.13 4.73
N LYS A 43 -8.28 -0.79 5.85
CA LYS A 43 -9.58 -0.89 6.50
C LYS A 43 -9.43 -1.00 8.01
N GLY A 44 -10.50 -0.62 8.72
CA GLY A 44 -10.55 -0.73 10.17
C GLY A 44 -9.50 0.15 10.84
N ASP A 45 -8.79 -0.42 11.80
CA ASP A 45 -7.78 0.31 12.57
C ASP A 45 -6.60 0.75 11.74
N GLU A 46 -6.38 0.14 10.56
CA GLU A 46 -5.31 0.51 9.67
C GLU A 46 -5.43 1.95 9.19
N LEU A 47 -6.64 2.48 9.16
CA LEU A 47 -6.88 3.85 8.72
C LEU A 47 -6.33 4.89 9.69
N LYS A 48 -5.98 4.50 10.90
CA LYS A 48 -5.49 5.38 11.95
C LYS A 48 -4.00 5.23 12.21
N LEU A 49 -3.32 4.37 11.46
CA LEU A 49 -1.90 4.11 11.69
C LEU A 49 -1.05 5.31 11.28
N ASP A 50 -0.01 5.57 12.06
CA ASP A 50 0.98 6.58 11.72
C ASP A 50 2.00 5.99 10.72
N PHE A 51 2.97 6.81 10.31
CA PHE A 51 3.92 6.40 9.29
C PHE A 51 4.79 5.23 9.72
N GLU A 52 5.19 5.17 10.98
CA GLU A 52 6.01 4.06 11.48
C GLU A 52 5.20 2.77 11.51
N SER A 53 3.97 2.85 11.97
CA SER A 53 3.08 1.68 12.02
C SER A 53 2.72 1.20 10.62
N LEU A 54 2.58 2.13 9.67
CA LEU A 54 2.35 1.76 8.27
C LEU A 54 3.56 1.05 7.67
N SER A 55 4.77 1.42 8.10
CA SER A 55 5.97 0.70 7.66
C SER A 55 5.95 -0.74 8.15
N VAL A 56 5.52 -0.96 9.39
CA VAL A 56 5.35 -2.31 9.92
C VAL A 56 4.28 -3.07 9.14
N LEU A 57 3.17 -2.40 8.82
CA LEU A 57 2.11 -3.01 8.02
C LEU A 57 2.60 -3.40 6.63
N SER A 58 3.42 -2.56 6.00
CA SER A 58 3.96 -2.87 4.69
C SER A 58 4.81 -4.13 4.72
N GLU A 59 5.57 -4.34 5.78
CA GLU A 59 6.34 -5.57 5.95
C GLU A 59 5.42 -6.77 6.13
N LYS A 60 4.35 -6.64 6.91
CA LYS A 60 3.38 -7.72 7.10
C LYS A 60 2.74 -8.10 5.77
N ILE A 61 2.36 -7.12 4.97
CA ILE A 61 1.77 -7.38 3.65
C ILE A 61 2.77 -8.11 2.77
N ARG A 62 4.02 -7.68 2.79
CA ARG A 62 5.07 -8.26 1.97
C ARG A 62 5.33 -9.73 2.32
N PHE A 63 5.32 -10.06 3.60
CA PHE A 63 5.60 -11.40 4.06
C PHE A 63 4.36 -12.31 4.17
N ASN A 64 3.17 -11.72 4.14
CA ASN A 64 1.92 -12.46 4.28
C ASN A 64 0.94 -12.07 3.17
N TYR A 65 1.44 -11.99 1.96
CA TYR A 65 0.66 -11.51 0.82
C TYR A 65 -0.71 -12.20 0.69
N SER A 66 -0.74 -13.50 0.91
CA SER A 66 -1.99 -14.27 0.75
C SER A 66 -3.11 -13.80 1.69
N GLU A 67 -2.76 -13.21 2.82
CA GLU A 67 -3.76 -12.69 3.76
C GLU A 67 -4.34 -11.35 3.30
N TYR A 68 -3.67 -10.67 2.37
CA TYR A 68 -4.06 -9.35 1.91
C TYR A 68 -4.53 -9.34 0.46
N GLU A 69 -4.36 -10.43 -0.27
CA GLU A 69 -4.61 -10.42 -1.72
C GLU A 69 -6.07 -10.12 -2.07
N ASN A 70 -7.01 -10.41 -1.19
CA ASN A 70 -8.41 -10.11 -1.44
C ASN A 70 -8.72 -8.60 -1.35
N ARG A 71 -7.75 -7.80 -0.90
CA ARG A 71 -7.87 -6.35 -0.87
C ARG A 71 -7.01 -5.68 -1.93
N GLU A 72 -6.34 -6.47 -2.73
CA GLU A 72 -5.43 -5.92 -3.74
C GLU A 72 -6.18 -5.20 -4.84
N ILE A 73 -5.60 -4.09 -5.30
CA ILE A 73 -6.14 -3.27 -6.38
C ILE A 73 -5.27 -3.48 -7.61
N VAL A 74 -5.88 -3.90 -8.71
CA VAL A 74 -5.17 -4.14 -9.95
C VAL A 74 -5.80 -3.27 -11.05
N PRO A 75 -5.02 -2.46 -11.76
CA PRO A 75 -3.56 -2.27 -11.63
C PRO A 75 -3.20 -1.49 -10.38
N PRO A 76 -1.93 -1.57 -9.91
CA PRO A 76 -1.52 -0.87 -8.71
C PRO A 76 -1.60 0.66 -8.86
N ILE A 77 -1.83 1.33 -7.75
CA ILE A 77 -1.89 2.78 -7.72
C ILE A 77 -0.47 3.31 -7.56
N VAL A 78 -0.01 4.03 -8.55
CA VAL A 78 1.31 4.68 -8.51
C VAL A 78 1.18 6.04 -9.17
N ASP A 79 2.02 6.97 -8.77
CA ASP A 79 2.04 8.30 -9.40
C ASP A 79 3.28 8.51 -10.26
#